data_8c69495a18ccda6c583a830e7bed6376
#
_entry.id   8c69495a18ccda6c583a830e7bed6376
#
_cell.length_a   1.000
_cell.length_b   1.000
_cell.length_c   1.000
_cell.angle_alpha   90.00
_cell.angle_beta   90.00
_cell.angle_gamma   90.00
#
_symmetry.space_group_name_H-M   'P 1'
#
loop_
_entity.id
_entity.type
_entity.pdbx_description
1 polymer ?
#
loop_
_entity_poly.entity_id
_entity_poly.type
_entity_poly.pdbx_seq_one_letter_code
_entity_poly.pdbx_strand_id
1 'polypeptide(L)'
;MEIRKITKNDLDTLMNLYVQLSPVNEGLSVQKRNEVWEQIQNDDKITYLGAYENNQLIATCFLTIIPNLSNQGRPIGYIENVVTDEKWRGKGVGTKLLQEAVAMAKSQNCYKVFLESGIARTGAHEFYRTLGFDDTHKKAFNIRFE
;
A
#
# COMPACT_ATOMS: atom_id res chain seq x y z
N MET A 1 -3.04 -2.59 18.60
CA MET A 1 -2.99 -2.29 17.15
C MET A 1 -3.48 -3.51 16.36
N GLU A 2 -4.40 -3.30 15.46
CA GLU A 2 -5.01 -4.32 14.60
C GLU A 2 -4.69 -4.02 13.14
N ILE A 3 -4.41 -5.05 12.33
CA ILE A 3 -4.31 -4.92 10.87
C ILE A 3 -5.52 -5.61 10.25
N ARG A 4 -6.28 -4.89 9.46
CA ARG A 4 -7.46 -5.41 8.77
C ARG A 4 -7.74 -4.67 7.47
N LYS A 5 -8.65 -5.23 6.67
CA LYS A 5 -9.09 -4.57 5.44
C LYS A 5 -9.82 -3.27 5.76
N ILE A 6 -9.57 -2.27 4.93
CA ILE A 6 -10.28 -0.98 4.98
C ILE A 6 -11.72 -1.17 4.50
N THR A 7 -12.63 -0.47 5.11
CA THR A 7 -14.04 -0.46 4.76
C THR A 7 -14.49 0.93 4.28
N LYS A 8 -15.69 1.02 3.72
CA LYS A 8 -16.27 2.29 3.28
C LYS A 8 -16.29 3.35 4.39
N ASN A 9 -16.47 2.93 5.65
CA ASN A 9 -16.50 3.84 6.79
C ASN A 9 -15.15 4.51 7.09
N ASP A 10 -14.06 3.97 6.55
CA ASP A 10 -12.71 4.50 6.77
C ASP A 10 -12.28 5.52 5.71
N LEU A 11 -13.09 5.76 4.67
CA LEU A 11 -12.68 6.53 3.49
C LEU A 11 -12.29 7.98 3.79
N ASP A 12 -12.96 8.64 4.72
CA ASP A 12 -12.60 10.03 5.09
C ASP A 12 -11.20 10.06 5.73
N THR A 13 -10.93 9.15 6.65
CA THR A 13 -9.62 9.04 7.30
C THR A 13 -8.55 8.59 6.30
N LEU A 14 -8.88 7.68 5.40
CA LEU A 14 -7.99 7.23 4.33
C LEU A 14 -7.54 8.40 3.46
N MET A 15 -8.47 9.26 3.05
CA MET A 15 -8.14 10.42 2.23
C MET A 15 -7.25 11.42 2.99
N ASN A 16 -7.45 11.59 4.29
CA ASN A 16 -6.57 12.41 5.12
C ASN A 16 -5.14 11.86 5.17
N LEU A 17 -4.97 10.54 5.23
CA LEU A 17 -3.65 9.91 5.13
C LEU A 17 -3.02 10.15 3.75
N TYR A 18 -3.79 10.09 2.68
CA TYR A 18 -3.28 10.34 1.34
C TYR A 18 -2.84 11.79 1.11
N VAL A 19 -3.47 12.76 1.75
CA VAL A 19 -2.98 14.15 1.77
C VAL A 19 -1.61 14.24 2.44
N GLN A 20 -1.39 13.49 3.52
CA GLN A 20 -0.07 13.39 4.16
C GLN A 20 0.98 12.71 3.25
N LEU A 21 0.55 11.77 2.41
CA LEU A 21 1.42 11.12 1.43
C LEU A 21 1.84 12.09 0.32
N SER A 22 0.89 12.86 -0.21
CA SER A 22 1.15 13.90 -1.21
C SER A 22 0.00 14.90 -1.26
N PRO A 23 0.30 16.23 -1.27
CA PRO A 23 -0.74 17.27 -1.36
C PRO A 23 -1.59 17.20 -2.63
N VAL A 24 -1.13 16.55 -3.70
CA VAL A 24 -1.91 16.35 -4.93
C VAL A 24 -3.20 15.56 -4.68
N ASN A 25 -3.28 14.82 -3.57
CA ASN A 25 -4.45 14.04 -3.18
C ASN A 25 -5.56 14.88 -2.54
N GLU A 26 -5.31 16.16 -2.30
CA GLU A 26 -6.32 17.06 -1.79
C GLU A 26 -7.39 17.37 -2.85
N GLY A 27 -8.65 17.46 -2.42
CA GLY A 27 -9.73 17.92 -3.28
C GLY A 27 -10.42 16.87 -4.13
N LEU A 28 -10.15 15.59 -3.94
CA LEU A 28 -10.95 14.54 -4.60
C LEU A 28 -12.40 14.61 -4.11
N SER A 29 -13.35 14.72 -5.05
CA SER A 29 -14.78 14.78 -4.69
C SER A 29 -15.26 13.48 -4.04
N VAL A 30 -16.24 13.60 -3.14
CA VAL A 30 -16.86 12.43 -2.50
C VAL A 30 -17.48 11.48 -3.54
N GLN A 31 -18.12 12.03 -4.56
CA GLN A 31 -18.69 11.22 -5.64
C GLN A 31 -17.62 10.39 -6.34
N LYS A 32 -16.54 11.01 -6.80
CA LYS A 32 -15.45 10.30 -7.50
C LYS A 32 -14.78 9.26 -6.59
N ARG A 33 -14.55 9.62 -5.33
CA ARG A 33 -14.01 8.71 -4.32
C ARG A 33 -14.87 7.45 -4.18
N ASN A 34 -16.17 7.62 -4.06
CA ASN A 34 -17.10 6.50 -3.89
C ASN A 34 -17.19 5.62 -5.15
N GLU A 35 -17.16 6.23 -6.34
CA GLU A 35 -17.10 5.51 -7.61
C GLU A 35 -15.86 4.61 -7.71
N VAL A 36 -14.70 5.18 -7.38
CA VAL A 36 -13.43 4.44 -7.40
C VAL A 36 -13.40 3.35 -6.33
N TRP A 37 -13.92 3.65 -5.12
CA TRP A 37 -13.99 2.67 -4.05
C TRP A 37 -14.85 1.47 -4.44
N GLU A 38 -15.96 1.68 -5.12
CA GLU A 38 -16.80 0.60 -5.62
C GLU A 38 -16.05 -0.29 -6.61
N GLN A 39 -15.26 0.31 -7.53
CA GLN A 39 -14.39 -0.45 -8.43
C GLN A 39 -13.38 -1.31 -7.66
N ILE A 40 -12.77 -0.76 -6.63
CA ILE A 40 -11.82 -1.46 -5.77
C ILE A 40 -12.50 -2.64 -5.06
N GLN A 41 -13.67 -2.42 -4.49
CA GLN A 41 -14.42 -3.47 -3.78
C GLN A 41 -14.87 -4.61 -4.70
N ASN A 42 -15.11 -4.35 -5.96
CA ASN A 42 -15.53 -5.35 -6.95
C ASN A 42 -14.35 -6.12 -7.57
N ASP A 43 -13.11 -5.76 -7.24
CA ASP A 43 -11.91 -6.46 -7.71
C ASP A 43 -11.26 -7.25 -6.57
N ASP A 44 -11.39 -8.57 -6.62
CA ASP A 44 -10.86 -9.47 -5.59
C ASP A 44 -9.31 -9.54 -5.55
N LYS A 45 -8.65 -8.97 -6.54
CA LYS A 45 -7.18 -8.91 -6.62
C LYS A 45 -6.59 -7.70 -5.88
N ILE A 46 -7.42 -6.74 -5.50
CA ILE A 46 -6.99 -5.52 -4.83
C ILE A 46 -7.42 -5.57 -3.37
N THR A 47 -6.47 -5.43 -2.46
CA THR A 47 -6.74 -5.38 -1.02
C THR A 47 -6.16 -4.11 -0.43
N TYR A 48 -7.02 -3.24 0.11
CA TYR A 48 -6.63 -2.10 0.91
C TYR A 48 -6.50 -2.55 2.37
N LEU A 49 -5.30 -2.44 2.92
CA LEU A 49 -5.01 -2.78 4.31
C LEU A 49 -4.86 -1.52 5.16
N GLY A 50 -5.37 -1.58 6.35
CA GLY A 50 -5.22 -0.54 7.36
C GLY A 50 -4.66 -1.09 8.67
N ALA A 51 -3.84 -0.27 9.31
CA ALA A 51 -3.46 -0.45 10.71
C ALA A 51 -4.36 0.45 11.57
N TYR A 52 -4.90 -0.11 12.64
CA TYR A 52 -5.85 0.57 13.51
C TYR A 52 -5.39 0.57 14.96
N GLU A 53 -5.58 1.68 15.62
CA GLU A 53 -5.45 1.80 17.06
C GLU A 53 -6.73 2.44 17.60
N ASN A 54 -7.36 1.78 18.58
CA ASN A 54 -8.65 2.21 19.14
C ASN A 54 -9.71 2.48 18.04
N ASN A 55 -9.80 1.60 17.04
CA ASN A 55 -10.65 1.70 15.85
C ASN A 55 -10.38 2.90 14.93
N GLN A 56 -9.29 3.63 15.15
CA GLN A 56 -8.87 4.70 14.26
C GLN A 56 -7.84 4.17 13.26
N LEU A 57 -8.05 4.45 11.97
CA LEU A 57 -7.09 4.13 10.92
C LEU A 57 -5.86 5.05 11.05
N ILE A 58 -4.67 4.46 11.22
CA ILE A 58 -3.42 5.19 11.46
C ILE A 58 -2.35 4.94 10.41
N ALA A 59 -2.52 3.93 9.58
CA ALA A 59 -1.63 3.65 8.45
C ALA A 59 -2.36 2.82 7.40
N THR A 60 -1.90 2.90 6.17
CA THR A 60 -2.48 2.16 5.05
C THR A 60 -1.44 1.78 4.01
N CYS A 61 -1.75 0.75 3.25
CA CYS A 61 -1.19 0.43 1.95
C CYS A 61 -2.23 -0.37 1.16
N PHE A 62 -2.06 -0.50 -0.16
CA PHE A 62 -2.80 -1.53 -0.87
C PHE A 62 -1.86 -2.53 -1.52
N LEU A 63 -2.34 -3.77 -1.63
CA LEU A 63 -1.71 -4.87 -2.33
C LEU A 63 -2.59 -5.25 -3.52
N THR A 64 -2.01 -5.34 -4.70
CA THR A 64 -2.67 -5.97 -5.84
C THR A 64 -1.94 -7.23 -6.26
N ILE A 65 -2.71 -8.26 -6.60
CA ILE A 65 -2.19 -9.56 -7.08
C ILE A 65 -2.36 -9.59 -8.59
N ILE A 66 -1.26 -9.63 -9.30
CA ILE A 66 -1.22 -9.57 -10.77
C ILE A 66 -1.01 -10.98 -11.31
N PRO A 67 -1.98 -11.56 -12.04
CA PRO A 67 -1.79 -12.83 -12.73
C PRO A 67 -0.60 -12.75 -13.69
N ASN A 68 0.17 -13.83 -13.78
CA ASN A 68 1.40 -13.85 -14.55
C ASN A 68 1.65 -15.24 -15.13
N LEU A 69 2.03 -15.31 -16.40
CA LEU A 69 2.30 -16.57 -17.08
C LEU A 69 3.74 -17.07 -16.88
N SER A 70 4.69 -16.20 -16.62
CA SER A 70 6.07 -16.60 -16.32
C SER A 70 6.18 -17.18 -14.91
N ASN A 71 7.36 -17.69 -14.57
CA ASN A 71 7.61 -18.29 -13.24
C ASN A 71 6.56 -19.35 -12.87
N GLN A 72 6.22 -20.20 -13.86
CA GLN A 72 5.28 -21.30 -13.69
C GLN A 72 3.85 -20.84 -13.32
N GLY A 73 3.42 -19.70 -13.85
CA GLY A 73 2.09 -19.16 -13.58
C GLY A 73 1.92 -18.51 -12.21
N ARG A 74 3.01 -18.29 -11.49
CA ARG A 74 2.92 -17.65 -10.18
C ARG A 74 2.69 -16.15 -10.31
N PRO A 75 1.74 -15.59 -9.57
CA PRO A 75 1.41 -14.17 -9.65
C PRO A 75 2.50 -13.27 -9.06
N ILE A 76 2.32 -11.96 -9.28
CA ILE A 76 3.17 -10.89 -8.77
C ILE A 76 2.34 -10.07 -7.79
N GLY A 77 2.90 -9.74 -6.62
CA GLY A 77 2.33 -8.77 -5.69
C GLY A 77 2.91 -7.38 -5.93
N TYR A 78 2.07 -6.37 -5.94
CA TYR A 78 2.47 -4.96 -6.01
C TYR A 78 1.85 -4.19 -4.86
N ILE A 79 2.69 -3.44 -4.14
CA ILE A 79 2.27 -2.61 -3.01
C ILE A 79 2.39 -1.14 -3.38
N GLU A 80 1.37 -0.34 -3.09
CA GLU A 80 1.32 1.09 -3.39
C GLU A 80 0.69 1.87 -2.23
N ASN A 81 0.87 3.18 -2.25
CA ASN A 81 0.29 4.14 -1.32
C ASN A 81 0.55 3.80 0.15
N VAL A 82 1.81 3.50 0.45
CA VAL A 82 2.23 3.23 1.83
C VAL A 82 2.35 4.55 2.59
N VAL A 83 1.53 4.73 3.60
CA VAL A 83 1.57 5.92 4.46
C VAL A 83 1.20 5.58 5.90
N THR A 84 1.95 6.17 6.84
CA THR A 84 1.64 6.15 8.28
C THR A 84 1.37 7.58 8.72
N ASP A 85 0.29 7.79 9.48
CA ASP A 85 -0.02 9.08 10.09
C ASP A 85 1.21 9.61 10.83
N GLU A 86 1.50 10.90 10.67
CA GLU A 86 2.70 11.54 11.20
C GLU A 86 2.88 11.32 12.71
N LYS A 87 1.77 11.26 13.47
CA LYS A 87 1.77 11.03 14.92
C LYS A 87 2.17 9.61 15.31
N TRP A 88 2.13 8.69 14.35
CA TRP A 88 2.37 7.27 14.57
C TRP A 88 3.65 6.75 13.90
N ARG A 89 4.39 7.63 13.23
CA ARG A 89 5.68 7.27 12.61
C ARG A 89 6.72 6.89 13.65
N GLY A 90 7.65 6.01 13.27
CA GLY A 90 8.72 5.57 14.15
C GLY A 90 8.30 4.62 15.28
N LYS A 91 7.06 4.11 15.25
CA LYS A 91 6.50 3.23 16.29
C LYS A 91 6.27 1.80 15.80
N GLY A 92 6.83 1.43 14.65
CA GLY A 92 6.72 0.08 14.09
C GLY A 92 5.40 -0.24 13.40
N VAL A 93 4.50 0.75 13.22
CA VAL A 93 3.20 0.56 12.59
C VAL A 93 3.35 0.13 11.13
N GLY A 94 4.14 0.86 10.36
CA GLY A 94 4.39 0.53 8.95
C GLY A 94 5.06 -0.82 8.77
N THR A 95 5.96 -1.21 9.68
CA THR A 95 6.60 -2.53 9.66
C THR A 95 5.56 -3.64 9.73
N LYS A 96 4.66 -3.58 10.71
CA LYS A 96 3.62 -4.61 10.88
C LYS A 96 2.66 -4.64 9.70
N LEU A 97 2.27 -3.46 9.20
CA LEU A 97 1.38 -3.36 8.05
C LEU A 97 1.98 -4.01 6.80
N LEU A 98 3.24 -3.71 6.48
CA LEU A 98 3.90 -4.29 5.32
C LEU A 98 4.22 -5.77 5.48
N GLN A 99 4.55 -6.22 6.69
CA GLN A 99 4.72 -7.65 6.96
C GLN A 99 3.42 -8.42 6.67
N GLU A 100 2.27 -7.87 7.03
CA GLU A 100 0.97 -8.49 6.72
C GLU A 100 0.71 -8.50 5.21
N ALA A 101 0.96 -7.40 4.50
CA ALA A 101 0.80 -7.34 3.05
C ALA A 101 1.69 -8.37 2.33
N VAL A 102 2.95 -8.51 2.76
CA VAL A 102 3.88 -9.50 2.19
C VAL A 102 3.41 -10.93 2.52
N ALA A 103 2.94 -11.18 3.73
CA ALA A 103 2.39 -12.49 4.12
C ALA A 103 1.17 -12.86 3.27
N MET A 104 0.28 -11.89 3.00
CA MET A 104 -0.86 -12.10 2.10
C MET A 104 -0.42 -12.47 0.69
N ALA A 105 0.53 -11.75 0.12
CA ALA A 105 1.07 -12.04 -1.21
C ALA A 105 1.69 -13.45 -1.26
N LYS A 106 2.44 -13.83 -0.22
CA LYS A 106 3.03 -15.17 -0.09
C LYS A 106 1.94 -16.25 -0.03
N SER A 107 0.86 -16.01 0.70
CA SER A 107 -0.27 -16.95 0.78
C SER A 107 -1.00 -17.14 -0.54
N GLN A 108 -0.93 -16.15 -1.43
CA GLN A 108 -1.46 -16.19 -2.80
C GLN A 108 -0.46 -16.79 -3.81
N ASN A 109 0.63 -17.37 -3.33
CA ASN A 109 1.67 -17.98 -4.16
C ASN A 109 2.43 -16.99 -5.06
N CYS A 110 2.46 -15.70 -4.73
CA CYS A 110 3.29 -14.75 -5.47
C CYS A 110 4.77 -15.18 -5.45
N TYR A 111 5.45 -15.05 -6.60
CA TYR A 111 6.89 -15.32 -6.62
C TYR A 111 7.73 -14.11 -6.20
N LYS A 112 7.14 -12.95 -6.26
CA LYS A 112 7.74 -11.70 -5.76
C LYS A 112 6.68 -10.70 -5.32
N VAL A 113 7.11 -9.76 -4.49
CA VAL A 113 6.39 -8.52 -4.19
C VAL A 113 7.32 -7.36 -4.51
N PHE A 114 6.81 -6.33 -5.17
CA PHE A 114 7.59 -5.13 -5.42
C PHE A 114 6.82 -3.87 -5.05
N LEU A 115 7.56 -2.79 -4.86
CA LEU A 115 7.04 -1.44 -4.64
C LEU A 115 8.03 -0.41 -5.19
N GLU A 116 7.57 0.81 -5.36
CA GLU A 116 8.40 1.95 -5.74
C GLU A 116 8.41 2.99 -4.63
N SER A 117 9.53 3.69 -4.48
CA SER A 117 9.67 4.82 -3.56
C SER A 117 10.42 5.94 -4.25
N GLY A 118 10.02 7.19 -3.99
CA GLY A 118 10.70 8.36 -4.55
C GLY A 118 12.19 8.35 -4.21
N ILE A 119 13.05 8.68 -5.18
CA ILE A 119 14.51 8.56 -5.03
C ILE A 119 15.06 9.44 -3.90
N ALA A 120 14.40 10.55 -3.58
CA ALA A 120 14.79 11.45 -2.50
C ALA A 120 14.36 10.97 -1.09
N ARG A 121 13.53 9.94 -1.00
CA ARG A 121 13.00 9.43 0.28
C ARG A 121 13.95 8.38 0.89
N THR A 122 15.15 8.79 1.23
CA THR A 122 16.22 7.88 1.70
C THR A 122 15.86 7.14 3.00
N GLY A 123 15.13 7.78 3.91
CA GLY A 123 14.64 7.12 5.13
C GLY A 123 13.64 6.01 4.84
N ALA A 124 12.78 6.19 3.82
CA ALA A 124 11.87 5.14 3.38
C ALA A 124 12.63 3.97 2.75
N HIS A 125 13.69 4.24 1.99
CA HIS A 125 14.53 3.19 1.39
C HIS A 125 15.17 2.31 2.47
N GLU A 126 15.73 2.90 3.52
CA GLU A 126 16.28 2.18 4.66
C GLU A 126 15.20 1.31 5.33
N PHE A 127 14.03 1.87 5.54
CA PHE A 127 12.89 1.17 6.11
C PHE A 127 12.52 -0.08 5.26
N TYR A 128 12.42 0.06 3.93
CA TYR A 128 12.10 -1.08 3.07
C TYR A 128 13.21 -2.15 3.07
N ARG A 129 14.48 -1.74 3.10
CA ARG A 129 15.61 -2.69 3.20
C ARG A 129 15.54 -3.51 4.49
N THR A 130 15.19 -2.89 5.62
CA THR A 130 15.06 -3.60 6.90
C THR A 130 13.96 -4.66 6.87
N LEU A 131 12.98 -4.52 5.98
CA LEU A 131 11.91 -5.50 5.77
C LEU A 131 12.27 -6.60 4.76
N GLY A 132 13.48 -6.57 4.18
CA GLY A 132 13.95 -7.56 3.22
C GLY A 132 13.72 -7.18 1.75
N PHE A 133 13.23 -5.98 1.46
CA PHE A 133 13.15 -5.51 0.08
C PHE A 133 14.55 -5.20 -0.47
N ASP A 134 14.80 -5.66 -1.69
CA ASP A 134 16.06 -5.50 -2.38
C ASP A 134 15.94 -4.40 -3.44
N ASP A 135 16.86 -3.45 -3.44
CA ASP A 135 16.92 -2.35 -4.40
C ASP A 135 18.19 -2.40 -5.29
N THR A 136 18.90 -3.54 -5.29
CA THR A 136 20.18 -3.68 -5.99
C THR A 136 20.11 -4.46 -7.29
N HIS A 137 19.10 -5.33 -7.48
CA HIS A 137 19.00 -6.23 -8.63
C HIS A 137 18.07 -5.74 -9.76
N LYS A 138 17.15 -4.83 -9.46
CA LYS A 138 16.18 -4.29 -10.42
C LYS A 138 16.13 -2.77 -10.33
N LYS A 139 15.89 -2.12 -11.47
CA LYS A 139 15.53 -0.70 -11.55
C LYS A 139 14.09 -0.57 -11.99
N ALA A 140 13.37 0.39 -11.39
CA ALA A 140 12.07 0.79 -11.85
C ALA A 140 12.21 1.91 -12.91
N PHE A 141 11.35 1.84 -13.92
CA PHE A 141 11.19 2.90 -14.92
C PHE A 141 9.72 3.28 -14.94
N ASN A 142 9.40 4.56 -14.86
CA ASN A 142 8.02 5.02 -14.96
C ASN A 142 7.88 6.25 -15.85
N ILE A 143 6.70 6.39 -16.44
CA ILE A 143 6.29 7.57 -17.19
C ILE A 143 5.01 8.08 -16.52
N ARG A 144 5.01 9.35 -16.15
CA ARG A 144 3.82 10.02 -15.60
C ARG A 144 3.09 10.77 -16.71
N PHE A 145 1.79 10.74 -16.64
CA PHE A 145 0.90 11.50 -17.56
C PHE A 145 0.27 12.66 -16.80
N GLU A 146 0.24 13.82 -17.43
CA GLU A 146 -0.40 15.02 -16.88
C GLU A 146 -1.87 15.14 -17.31
#